data_6b245bf78e82c2a650576f85693c50d7
#
_entry.id   6b245bf78e82c2a650576f85693c50d7
#
_cell.length_a   1.000
_cell.length_b   1.000
_cell.length_c   1.000
_cell.angle_alpha   90.00
_cell.angle_beta   90.00
_cell.angle_gamma   90.00
#
_symmetry.space_group_name_H-M   'P 1'
#
loop_
_entity.id
_entity.type
_entity.pdbx_description
1 polymer ?
#
loop_
_entity_poly.entity_id
_entity_poly.type
_entity_poly.pdbx_seq_one_letter_code
_entity_poly.pdbx_strand_id
1 'polypeptide(L)'
;MKQVIAFYIFIFITFALSADEEDRVMTISKQCIINPDGIVSIQFSDNTDTALRTIKDDDIKAITDILNTAKYDDENNNGRMFKMTAPHLKIVIRYSDDSEVKIQLWDALMYVNKTWYKLDIRAIKEILIARRYVCR
;
A
#
# COMPACT_ATOMS: atom_id res chain seq x y z
N MET A 1 21.89 -17.78 32.99
CA MET A 1 20.84 -16.78 32.78
C MET A 1 21.25 -15.61 31.91
N LYS A 2 22.42 -15.03 32.08
CA LYS A 2 22.88 -13.90 31.24
C LYS A 2 23.04 -14.26 29.74
N GLN A 3 23.45 -15.48 29.41
CA GLN A 3 23.62 -15.93 28.03
C GLN A 3 22.29 -16.14 27.29
N VAL A 4 21.24 -16.55 27.99
CA VAL A 4 19.90 -16.75 27.41
C VAL A 4 19.26 -15.42 27.05
N ILE A 5 19.43 -14.41 27.88
CA ILE A 5 18.90 -13.05 27.63
C ILE A 5 19.58 -12.42 26.43
N ALA A 6 20.90 -12.58 26.28
CA ALA A 6 21.65 -12.10 25.11
C ALA A 6 21.20 -12.79 23.83
N PHE A 7 20.88 -14.08 23.88
CA PHE A 7 20.38 -14.83 22.72
C PHE A 7 18.99 -14.37 22.28
N TYR A 8 18.09 -14.09 23.22
CA TYR A 8 16.76 -13.55 22.90
C TYR A 8 16.84 -12.14 22.28
N ILE A 9 17.72 -11.29 22.80
CA ILE A 9 17.92 -9.95 22.25
C ILE A 9 18.48 -10.04 20.83
N PHE A 10 19.39 -10.96 20.56
CA PHE A 10 19.96 -11.16 19.22
C PHE A 10 18.90 -11.64 18.21
N ILE A 11 18.04 -12.57 18.58
CA ILE A 11 16.93 -13.04 17.74
C ILE A 11 15.96 -11.90 17.44
N PHE A 12 15.65 -11.06 18.42
CA PHE A 12 14.75 -9.93 18.26
C PHE A 12 15.31 -8.88 17.29
N ILE A 13 16.61 -8.58 17.38
CA ILE A 13 17.30 -7.66 16.48
C ILE A 13 17.34 -8.23 15.05
N THR A 14 17.60 -9.52 14.88
CA THR A 14 17.60 -10.17 13.57
C THR A 14 16.21 -10.13 12.91
N PHE A 15 15.15 -10.28 13.69
CA PHE A 15 13.77 -10.18 13.21
C PHE A 15 13.41 -8.74 12.76
N ALA A 16 13.88 -7.73 13.48
CA ALA A 16 13.65 -6.32 13.15
C ALA A 16 14.41 -5.86 11.88
N LEU A 17 15.50 -6.52 11.51
CA LEU A 17 16.29 -6.20 10.32
C LEU A 17 15.77 -6.83 9.02
N SER A 18 14.82 -7.76 9.11
CA SER A 18 14.22 -8.45 7.95
C SER A 18 12.86 -7.91 7.56
N ALA A 19 12.63 -6.58 7.74
CA ALA A 19 11.37 -5.95 7.34
C ALA A 19 11.16 -6.10 5.83
N ASP A 20 10.09 -6.82 5.46
CA ASP A 20 9.65 -7.01 4.08
C ASP A 20 8.32 -6.27 3.81
N GLU A 21 7.70 -6.51 2.66
CA GLU A 21 6.42 -5.90 2.30
C GLU A 21 5.33 -6.17 3.36
N GLU A 22 5.32 -7.33 3.99
CA GLU A 22 4.33 -7.73 4.98
C GLU A 22 4.40 -6.87 6.25
N ASP A 23 5.61 -6.39 6.62
CA ASP A 23 5.81 -5.53 7.80
C ASP A 23 5.38 -4.08 7.55
N ARG A 24 5.23 -3.67 6.30
CA ARG A 24 4.83 -2.31 5.92
C ARG A 24 3.33 -2.11 5.83
N VAL A 25 2.59 -3.19 5.69
CA VAL A 25 1.14 -3.18 5.60
C VAL A 25 0.55 -4.03 6.71
N MET A 26 -0.32 -3.44 7.51
CA MET A 26 -1.00 -4.14 8.60
C MET A 26 -2.50 -4.04 8.45
N THR A 27 -3.21 -5.04 8.95
CA THR A 27 -4.66 -5.01 9.09
C THR A 27 -5.01 -4.87 10.57
N ILE A 28 -5.53 -3.71 10.97
CA ILE A 28 -5.94 -3.43 12.34
C ILE A 28 -7.43 -3.08 12.34
N SER A 29 -8.22 -3.78 13.14
CA SER A 29 -9.68 -3.57 13.23
C SER A 29 -10.36 -3.59 11.85
N LYS A 30 -9.97 -4.53 10.98
CA LYS A 30 -10.43 -4.66 9.59
C LYS A 30 -10.16 -3.41 8.73
N GLN A 31 -9.14 -2.68 9.05
CA GLN A 31 -8.67 -1.53 8.27
C GLN A 31 -7.23 -1.76 7.81
N CYS A 32 -6.94 -1.42 6.56
CA CYS A 32 -5.58 -1.43 6.03
C CYS A 32 -4.79 -0.26 6.63
N ILE A 33 -3.61 -0.54 7.15
CA ILE A 33 -2.69 0.50 7.64
C ILE A 33 -1.35 0.33 6.93
N ILE A 34 -1.03 1.30 6.08
CA ILE A 34 0.25 1.41 5.40
C ILE A 34 1.13 2.31 6.27
N ASN A 35 2.30 1.80 6.65
CA ASN A 35 3.23 2.57 7.46
C ASN A 35 3.74 3.80 6.68
N PRO A 36 3.48 5.03 7.16
CA PRO A 36 3.94 6.23 6.48
C PRO A 36 5.42 6.52 6.68
N ASP A 37 6.05 5.91 7.70
CA ASP A 37 7.43 6.19 8.05
C ASP A 37 8.40 5.62 7.01
N GLY A 38 9.33 6.45 6.58
CA GLY A 38 10.38 6.04 5.67
C GLY A 38 9.97 5.96 4.19
N ILE A 39 8.80 6.47 3.82
CA ILE A 39 8.39 6.56 2.42
C ILE A 39 9.31 7.56 1.70
N VAL A 40 9.99 7.07 0.67
CA VAL A 40 10.87 7.88 -0.20
C VAL A 40 10.11 8.39 -1.42
N SER A 41 9.28 7.54 -2.02
CA SER A 41 8.50 7.92 -3.19
C SER A 41 7.22 7.11 -3.32
N ILE A 42 6.23 7.71 -3.96
CA ILE A 42 5.05 7.03 -4.48
C ILE A 42 5.02 7.23 -5.99
N GLN A 43 4.89 6.14 -6.72
CA GLN A 43 4.73 6.14 -8.16
C GLN A 43 3.39 5.49 -8.52
N PHE A 44 2.80 5.91 -9.63
CA PHE A 44 1.55 5.33 -10.10
C PHE A 44 1.56 5.17 -11.61
N SER A 45 0.73 4.26 -12.08
CA SER A 45 0.33 4.14 -13.49
C SER A 45 -1.17 3.87 -13.58
N ASP A 46 -1.78 4.23 -14.67
CA ASP A 46 -3.18 3.93 -14.94
C ASP A 46 -3.33 2.97 -16.12
N ASN A 47 -4.56 2.59 -16.44
CA ASN A 47 -4.83 1.65 -17.54
C ASN A 47 -4.68 2.28 -18.94
N THR A 48 -4.51 3.58 -19.04
CA THR A 48 -4.30 4.30 -20.30
C THR A 48 -2.83 4.60 -20.57
N ASP A 49 -2.04 4.69 -19.52
CA ASP A 49 -0.59 4.95 -19.59
C ASP A 49 0.12 4.08 -18.55
N THR A 50 0.84 3.06 -19.00
CA THR A 50 1.56 2.11 -18.16
C THR A 50 2.89 2.65 -17.66
N ALA A 51 3.34 3.82 -18.10
CA ALA A 51 4.54 4.47 -17.60
C ALA A 51 4.34 4.93 -16.15
N LEU A 52 5.30 4.64 -15.27
CA LEU A 52 5.26 5.08 -13.88
C LEU A 52 5.50 6.59 -13.78
N ARG A 53 4.63 7.26 -13.07
CA ARG A 53 4.71 8.69 -12.77
C ARG A 53 4.88 8.88 -11.27
N THR A 54 5.76 9.78 -10.86
CA THR A 54 6.08 10.02 -9.45
C THR A 54 5.18 11.09 -8.86
N ILE A 55 4.61 10.78 -7.69
CA ILE A 55 3.84 11.73 -6.87
C ILE A 55 4.81 12.69 -6.19
N LYS A 56 4.46 13.97 -6.16
CA LYS A 56 5.23 14.99 -5.43
C LYS A 56 5.14 14.80 -3.93
N ASP A 57 6.19 15.14 -3.22
CA ASP A 57 6.29 14.94 -1.76
C ASP A 57 5.12 15.54 -0.99
N ASP A 58 4.62 16.70 -1.41
CA ASP A 58 3.47 17.38 -0.78
C ASP A 58 2.17 16.57 -0.86
N ASP A 59 2.04 15.68 -1.85
CA ASP A 59 0.84 14.87 -2.07
C ASP A 59 0.95 13.45 -1.47
N ILE A 60 2.14 13.04 -1.04
CA ILE A 60 2.37 11.68 -0.49
C ILE A 60 1.49 11.43 0.72
N LYS A 61 1.43 12.37 1.65
CA LYS A 61 0.61 12.23 2.87
C LYS A 61 -0.87 12.11 2.52
N ALA A 62 -1.38 12.92 1.62
CA ALA A 62 -2.78 12.89 1.21
C ALA A 62 -3.16 11.55 0.59
N ILE A 63 -2.33 11.01 -0.29
CA ILE A 63 -2.54 9.69 -0.91
C ILE A 63 -2.49 8.58 0.16
N THR A 64 -1.50 8.59 1.03
CA THR A 64 -1.35 7.60 2.09
C THR A 64 -2.53 7.63 3.06
N ASP A 65 -3.01 8.81 3.45
CA ASP A 65 -4.17 8.95 4.32
C ASP A 65 -5.43 8.33 3.68
N ILE A 66 -5.62 8.50 2.39
CA ILE A 66 -6.75 7.90 1.65
C ILE A 66 -6.60 6.37 1.63
N LEU A 67 -5.42 5.85 1.30
CA LEU A 67 -5.16 4.41 1.29
C LEU A 67 -5.44 3.78 2.66
N ASN A 68 -5.12 4.48 3.73
CA ASN A 68 -5.34 4.03 5.10
C ASN A 68 -6.81 4.07 5.55
N THR A 69 -7.72 4.57 4.73
CA THR A 69 -9.17 4.44 4.97
C THR A 69 -9.75 3.12 4.47
N ALA A 70 -8.99 2.31 3.75
CA ALA A 70 -9.44 1.06 3.18
C ALA A 70 -9.83 0.05 4.27
N LYS A 71 -10.98 -0.62 4.08
CA LYS A 71 -11.53 -1.59 5.03
C LYS A 71 -11.43 -3.01 4.47
N TYR A 72 -11.12 -3.97 5.32
CA TYR A 72 -11.04 -5.38 4.96
C TYR A 72 -12.31 -5.86 4.27
N ASP A 73 -12.15 -6.55 3.15
CA ASP A 73 -13.26 -7.09 2.38
C ASP A 73 -13.44 -8.59 2.71
N ASP A 74 -14.38 -8.88 3.61
CA ASP A 74 -14.65 -10.24 4.07
C ASP A 74 -15.04 -11.17 2.91
N GLU A 75 -15.83 -10.70 1.94
CA GLU A 75 -16.33 -11.53 0.85
C GLU A 75 -15.20 -11.96 -0.09
N ASN A 76 -14.38 -11.00 -0.52
CA ASN A 76 -13.32 -11.27 -1.49
C ASN A 76 -12.13 -12.01 -0.86
N ASN A 77 -11.87 -11.83 0.44
CA ASN A 77 -10.82 -12.58 1.13
C ASN A 77 -11.23 -14.01 1.50
N ASN A 78 -12.53 -14.31 1.55
CA ASN A 78 -13.05 -15.63 1.92
C ASN A 78 -13.41 -16.51 0.72
N GLY A 79 -12.77 -16.29 -0.42
CA GLY A 79 -12.82 -17.20 -1.55
C GLY A 79 -13.91 -16.92 -2.57
N ARG A 80 -14.58 -15.77 -2.51
CA ARG A 80 -15.49 -15.36 -3.58
C ARG A 80 -14.66 -15.06 -4.84
N MET A 81 -14.78 -15.90 -5.82
CA MET A 81 -14.16 -15.67 -7.13
C MET A 81 -15.04 -14.73 -7.96
N PHE A 82 -14.51 -13.60 -8.35
CA PHE A 82 -15.16 -12.72 -9.32
C PHE A 82 -14.24 -12.50 -10.53
N LYS A 83 -14.88 -12.21 -11.66
CA LYS A 83 -14.17 -11.97 -12.90
C LYS A 83 -13.50 -10.59 -12.84
N MET A 84 -12.17 -10.56 -12.71
CA MET A 84 -11.43 -9.32 -12.60
C MET A 84 -11.07 -8.74 -13.95
N THR A 85 -11.29 -7.44 -14.06
CA THR A 85 -10.71 -6.60 -15.12
C THR A 85 -9.31 -6.13 -14.69
N ALA A 86 -8.56 -5.52 -15.60
CA ALA A 86 -7.31 -4.85 -15.23
C ALA A 86 -7.56 -3.73 -14.21
N PRO A 87 -6.66 -3.51 -13.25
CA PRO A 87 -6.83 -2.43 -12.29
C PRO A 87 -6.81 -1.06 -12.97
N HIS A 88 -7.61 -0.13 -12.45
CA HIS A 88 -7.64 1.25 -12.95
C HIS A 88 -6.39 2.03 -12.59
N LEU A 89 -5.83 1.77 -11.41
CA LEU A 89 -4.59 2.36 -10.92
C LEU A 89 -3.69 1.29 -10.32
N LYS A 90 -2.40 1.44 -10.54
CA LYS A 90 -1.35 0.69 -9.83
C LYS A 90 -0.47 1.70 -9.11
N ILE A 91 -0.23 1.46 -7.84
CA ILE A 91 0.60 2.31 -6.99
C ILE A 91 1.78 1.50 -6.49
N VAL A 92 2.97 2.08 -6.53
CA VAL A 92 4.19 1.52 -5.94
C VAL A 92 4.71 2.51 -4.91
N ILE A 93 4.75 2.09 -3.66
CA ILE A 93 5.34 2.86 -2.56
C ILE A 93 6.73 2.32 -2.29
N ARG A 94 7.73 3.18 -2.38
CA ARG A 94 9.12 2.82 -2.11
C ARG A 94 9.59 3.43 -0.80
N TYR A 95 10.25 2.60 0.01
CA TYR A 95 10.78 2.98 1.32
C TYR A 95 12.28 3.18 1.28
N SER A 96 12.82 3.85 2.30
CA SER A 96 14.26 4.15 2.42
C SER A 96 15.16 2.92 2.57
N ASP A 97 14.61 1.78 2.95
CA ASP A 97 15.31 0.48 3.02
C ASP A 97 15.23 -0.33 1.72
N ASP A 98 14.83 0.30 0.61
CA ASP A 98 14.58 -0.29 -0.71
C ASP A 98 13.41 -1.28 -0.78
N SER A 99 12.63 -1.44 0.28
CA SER A 99 11.40 -2.21 0.21
C SER A 99 10.32 -1.48 -0.59
N GLU A 100 9.46 -2.24 -1.24
CA GLU A 100 8.36 -1.72 -2.06
C GLU A 100 7.03 -2.33 -1.62
N VAL A 101 5.98 -1.52 -1.65
CA VAL A 101 4.60 -1.97 -1.52
C VAL A 101 3.88 -1.72 -2.84
N LYS A 102 3.31 -2.77 -3.42
CA LYS A 102 2.56 -2.69 -4.68
C LYS A 102 1.08 -2.80 -4.39
N ILE A 103 0.33 -1.82 -4.87
CA ILE A 103 -1.11 -1.70 -4.64
C ILE A 103 -1.81 -1.67 -5.99
N GLN A 104 -2.87 -2.47 -6.12
CA GLN A 104 -3.76 -2.45 -7.28
C GLN A 104 -5.13 -1.92 -6.86
N LEU A 105 -5.67 -1.00 -7.64
CA LEU A 105 -6.93 -0.31 -7.34
C LEU A 105 -7.93 -0.46 -8.48
N TRP A 106 -9.14 -0.83 -8.13
CA TRP A 106 -10.35 -0.77 -8.95
C TRP A 106 -11.27 0.31 -8.39
N ASP A 107 -12.43 0.54 -8.96
CA ASP A 107 -13.32 1.63 -8.51
C ASP A 107 -13.67 1.57 -7.02
N ALA A 108 -13.90 0.38 -6.49
CA ALA A 108 -14.33 0.18 -5.11
C ALA A 108 -13.49 -0.84 -4.35
N LEU A 109 -12.39 -1.32 -4.94
CA LEU A 109 -11.56 -2.38 -4.37
C LEU A 109 -10.08 -2.02 -4.42
N MET A 110 -9.37 -2.45 -3.39
CA MET A 110 -7.92 -2.37 -3.30
C MET A 110 -7.35 -3.75 -2.98
N TYR A 111 -6.28 -4.12 -3.66
CA TYR A 111 -5.52 -5.33 -3.39
C TYR A 111 -4.08 -4.98 -3.04
N VAL A 112 -3.66 -5.39 -1.87
CA VAL A 112 -2.29 -5.18 -1.37
C VAL A 112 -1.93 -6.29 -0.39
N ASN A 113 -0.69 -6.74 -0.45
CA ASN A 113 -0.17 -7.80 0.44
C ASN A 113 -1.10 -9.03 0.50
N LYS A 114 -1.50 -9.52 -0.68
CA LYS A 114 -2.39 -10.69 -0.84
C LYS A 114 -3.75 -10.57 -0.14
N THR A 115 -4.19 -9.34 0.15
CA THR A 115 -5.43 -9.07 0.88
C THR A 115 -6.27 -8.06 0.12
N TRP A 116 -7.58 -8.29 0.08
CA TRP A 116 -8.57 -7.42 -0.52
C TRP A 116 -9.15 -6.47 0.51
N TYR A 117 -9.32 -5.21 0.09
CA TYR A 117 -9.95 -4.16 0.89
C TYR A 117 -10.99 -3.41 0.06
N LYS A 118 -11.97 -2.82 0.74
CA LYS A 118 -12.92 -1.88 0.13
C LYS A 118 -12.35 -0.48 0.24
N LEU A 119 -12.23 0.19 -0.89
CA LEU A 119 -11.76 1.57 -0.98
C LEU A 119 -12.37 2.24 -2.20
N ASP A 120 -13.02 3.40 -1.98
CA ASP A 120 -13.46 4.26 -3.07
C ASP A 120 -12.29 5.09 -3.58
N ILE A 121 -11.88 4.84 -4.82
CA ILE A 121 -10.69 5.51 -5.37
C ILE A 121 -10.95 6.90 -5.93
N ARG A 122 -12.18 7.40 -5.87
CA ARG A 122 -12.51 8.74 -6.42
C ARG A 122 -11.67 9.84 -5.81
N ALA A 123 -11.43 9.81 -4.50
CA ALA A 123 -10.60 10.82 -3.83
C ALA A 123 -9.16 10.83 -4.35
N ILE A 124 -8.58 9.67 -4.63
CA ILE A 124 -7.25 9.56 -5.25
C ILE A 124 -7.27 10.13 -6.66
N LYS A 125 -8.26 9.76 -7.48
CA LYS A 125 -8.42 10.27 -8.84
C LYS A 125 -8.55 11.80 -8.86
N GLU A 126 -9.30 12.36 -7.94
CA GLU A 126 -9.47 13.82 -7.80
C GLU A 126 -8.14 14.52 -7.53
N ILE A 127 -7.30 13.98 -6.65
CA ILE A 127 -5.95 14.51 -6.40
C ILE A 127 -5.10 14.45 -7.67
N LEU A 128 -5.10 13.31 -8.36
CA LEU A 128 -4.30 13.13 -9.58
C LEU A 128 -4.71 14.11 -10.68
N ILE A 129 -6.00 14.40 -10.82
CA ILE A 129 -6.53 15.37 -11.79
C ILE A 129 -6.21 16.80 -11.34
N ALA A 130 -6.50 17.15 -10.09
CA ALA A 130 -6.32 18.50 -9.58
C ALA A 130 -4.84 18.95 -9.60
N ARG A 131 -3.93 18.01 -9.37
CA ARG A 131 -2.47 18.27 -9.41
C ARG A 131 -1.86 18.04 -10.80
N ARG A 132 -2.67 17.78 -11.81
CA ARG A 132 -2.27 17.57 -13.20
C ARG A 132 -1.32 16.37 -13.42
N TYR A 133 -1.42 15.34 -12.61
CA TYR A 133 -0.72 14.09 -12.86
C TYR A 133 -1.33 13.31 -14.02
N VAL A 134 -2.63 13.46 -14.24
CA VAL A 134 -3.38 12.88 -15.35
C VAL A 134 -4.27 13.94 -15.99
N CYS A 135 -4.57 13.77 -17.28
CA CYS A 135 -5.57 14.56 -18.00
C CYS A 135 -6.98 14.03 -17.65
N ARG A 136 -7.96 14.93 -17.72
CA ARG A 136 -9.37 14.56 -17.60
C ARG A 136 -9.82 13.72 -18.79
#